data_8ad6c7b279d25833237603425839bd35
#
_entry.id   8ad6c7b279d25833237603425839bd35
#
_cell.length_a   1.000
_cell.length_b   1.000
_cell.length_c   1.000
_cell.angle_alpha   90.00
_cell.angle_beta   90.00
_cell.angle_gamma   90.00
#
_symmetry.space_group_name_H-M   'P 1'
#
loop_
_entity.id
_entity.type
_entity.pdbx_description
1 polymer ?
#
loop_
_entity_poly.entity_id
_entity_poly.type
_entity_poly.pdbx_seq_one_letter_code
_entity_poly.pdbx_strand_id
1 'polypeptide(L)'
;MADLVCSSDIELFDNYIAVAFGLSVTVDSLQEYIQKILQNLQQEIKGKCMTIPRCNVNCSRKFGPNIIQWCQTCHVWKRELEKHKRNANQNTFWKKIDSIDFNQSLEEISKVYVKDLYCLPGGTLRDLGSILSLFRNCDSFCIDNQLVDYIQETRNRYFAHNYALKIHTVDKSKCIKFLIKLLQAADISTTGSAQQALPKLRNLLITVSITAEIAQNAKDTLAIQMNGKHMDNLEEAKRELEQVYARMLHENRRKQMLFRQRLRTLLKFIFYLTLIASILYGINTKPSDVIPTISGNGHFDFS
;
A
#
# COMPACT_ATOMS: atom_id res chain seq x y z
N MET A 1 22.60 18.42 -20.87
CA MET A 1 21.86 17.18 -21.27
C MET A 1 21.85 16.09 -20.20
N ALA A 2 22.93 15.88 -19.45
CA ALA A 2 22.95 14.85 -18.36
C ALA A 2 21.95 15.12 -17.24
N ASP A 3 21.64 16.38 -16.90
CA ASP A 3 20.70 16.72 -15.83
C ASP A 3 19.22 16.45 -16.19
N LEU A 4 18.86 16.43 -17.47
CA LEU A 4 17.49 16.12 -17.92
C LEU A 4 17.17 14.62 -17.87
N VAL A 5 18.15 13.77 -18.17
CA VAL A 5 18.00 12.32 -18.12
C VAL A 5 17.81 11.83 -16.68
N CYS A 6 18.54 12.41 -15.72
CA CYS A 6 18.43 12.07 -14.31
C CYS A 6 17.05 12.45 -13.69
N SER A 7 16.42 13.53 -14.18
CA SER A 7 15.11 13.98 -13.68
C SER A 7 13.97 13.03 -14.07
N SER A 8 13.97 12.51 -15.30
CA SER A 8 12.92 11.60 -15.78
C SER A 8 13.00 10.22 -15.10
N ASP A 9 14.19 9.72 -14.82
CA ASP A 9 14.37 8.44 -14.13
C ASP A 9 13.91 8.48 -12.68
N ILE A 10 14.12 9.60 -12.00
CA ILE A 10 13.63 9.83 -10.64
C ILE A 10 12.09 9.83 -10.63
N GLU A 11 11.44 10.50 -11.58
CA GLU A 11 9.98 10.50 -11.67
C GLU A 11 9.41 9.09 -11.88
N LEU A 12 10.01 8.31 -12.77
CA LEU A 12 9.57 6.95 -13.06
C LEU A 12 9.69 6.04 -11.83
N PHE A 13 10.76 6.22 -11.06
CA PHE A 13 10.97 5.49 -9.82
C PHE A 13 9.99 5.94 -8.73
N ASP A 14 9.78 7.25 -8.55
CA ASP A 14 8.79 7.78 -7.62
C ASP A 14 7.39 7.25 -7.91
N ASN A 15 7.02 7.14 -9.18
CA ASN A 15 5.77 6.53 -9.60
C ASN A 15 5.69 5.04 -9.22
N TYR A 16 6.78 4.28 -9.37
CA TYR A 16 6.84 2.89 -8.95
C TYR A 16 6.61 2.75 -7.45
N ILE A 17 7.29 3.57 -6.64
CA ILE A 17 7.13 3.59 -5.18
C ILE A 17 5.69 3.98 -4.78
N ALA A 18 5.09 4.97 -5.45
CA ALA A 18 3.71 5.37 -5.19
C ALA A 18 2.72 4.22 -5.43
N VAL A 19 2.90 3.46 -6.50
CA VAL A 19 2.04 2.29 -6.78
C VAL A 19 2.29 1.17 -5.79
N ALA A 20 3.55 0.89 -5.42
CA ALA A 20 3.89 -0.10 -4.41
C ALA A 20 3.23 0.21 -3.05
N PHE A 21 3.29 1.47 -2.62
CA PHE A 21 2.60 1.93 -1.42
C PHE A 21 1.07 1.82 -1.55
N GLY A 22 0.51 2.18 -2.71
CA GLY A 22 -0.91 2.03 -3.00
C GLY A 22 -1.37 0.57 -2.88
N LEU A 23 -0.57 -0.38 -3.36
CA LEU A 23 -0.84 -1.82 -3.22
C LEU A 23 -0.84 -2.26 -1.74
N SER A 24 0.14 -1.79 -0.93
CA SER A 24 0.18 -2.07 0.50
C SER A 24 -1.06 -1.58 1.22
N VAL A 25 -1.37 -0.30 1.06
CA VAL A 25 -2.56 0.33 1.66
C VAL A 25 -3.84 -0.42 1.27
N THR A 26 -3.91 -0.91 0.03
CA THR A 26 -5.07 -1.68 -0.45
C THR A 26 -5.13 -3.04 0.22
N VAL A 27 -4.02 -3.79 0.30
CA VAL A 27 -3.95 -5.10 0.97
C VAL A 27 -4.40 -5.00 2.42
N ASP A 28 -3.88 -4.03 3.16
CA ASP A 28 -4.22 -3.84 4.58
C ASP A 28 -5.71 -3.49 4.75
N SER A 29 -6.24 -2.65 3.86
CA SER A 29 -7.64 -2.23 3.92
C SER A 29 -8.65 -3.31 3.55
N LEU A 30 -8.23 -4.33 2.79
CA LEU A 30 -9.08 -5.45 2.42
C LEU A 30 -9.22 -6.51 3.53
N GLN A 31 -8.35 -6.51 4.53
CA GLN A 31 -8.33 -7.54 5.58
C GLN A 31 -9.65 -7.61 6.36
N GLU A 32 -10.22 -6.46 6.73
CA GLU A 32 -11.48 -6.39 7.46
C GLU A 32 -12.64 -7.01 6.65
N TYR A 33 -12.73 -6.67 5.37
CA TYR A 33 -13.72 -7.24 4.47
C TYR A 33 -13.55 -8.76 4.31
N ILE A 34 -12.33 -9.21 4.05
CA ILE A 34 -12.01 -10.63 3.88
C ILE A 34 -12.40 -11.43 5.15
N GLN A 35 -11.98 -10.94 6.31
CA GLN A 35 -12.32 -11.59 7.58
C GLN A 35 -13.82 -11.69 7.78
N LYS A 36 -14.57 -10.63 7.53
CA LYS A 36 -16.03 -10.60 7.66
C LYS A 36 -16.69 -11.66 6.78
N ILE A 37 -16.32 -11.72 5.48
CA ILE A 37 -16.93 -12.69 4.56
C ILE A 37 -16.58 -14.13 4.93
N LEU A 38 -15.31 -14.40 5.24
CA LEU A 38 -14.86 -15.74 5.63
C LEU A 38 -15.47 -16.19 6.97
N GLN A 39 -15.65 -15.27 7.92
CA GLN A 39 -16.34 -15.55 9.17
C GLN A 39 -17.81 -15.90 8.95
N ASN A 40 -18.50 -15.16 8.09
CA ASN A 40 -19.90 -15.47 7.75
C ASN A 40 -20.02 -16.86 7.12
N LEU A 41 -19.16 -17.16 6.14
CA LEU A 41 -19.10 -18.49 5.51
C LEU A 41 -18.80 -19.59 6.55
N GLN A 42 -17.83 -19.35 7.43
CA GLN A 42 -17.49 -20.27 8.50
C GLN A 42 -18.68 -20.54 9.44
N GLN A 43 -19.40 -19.50 9.85
CA GLN A 43 -20.56 -19.64 10.75
C GLN A 43 -21.72 -20.37 10.08
N GLU A 44 -21.99 -20.10 8.81
CA GLU A 44 -23.00 -20.81 8.05
C GLU A 44 -22.72 -22.32 8.03
N ILE A 45 -21.49 -22.72 7.71
CA ILE A 45 -21.11 -24.13 7.64
C ILE A 45 -21.11 -24.77 9.04
N LYS A 46 -20.64 -24.05 10.07
CA LYS A 46 -20.72 -24.50 11.47
C LYS A 46 -22.15 -24.82 11.88
N GLY A 47 -23.12 -24.00 11.51
CA GLY A 47 -24.54 -24.24 11.77
C GLY A 47 -25.00 -25.58 11.21
N LYS A 48 -24.54 -25.97 10.03
CA LYS A 48 -24.84 -27.24 9.37
C LYS A 48 -24.18 -28.47 10.06
N CYS A 49 -23.13 -28.22 10.86
CA CYS A 49 -22.36 -29.25 11.56
C CYS A 49 -22.73 -29.41 13.05
N MET A 50 -23.66 -28.63 13.59
CA MET A 50 -23.94 -28.59 15.04
C MET A 50 -24.27 -29.93 15.68
N THR A 51 -24.93 -30.81 14.94
CA THR A 51 -25.38 -32.15 15.44
C THR A 51 -24.38 -33.26 15.11
N ILE A 52 -23.27 -32.94 14.43
CA ILE A 52 -22.33 -33.94 13.95
C ILE A 52 -21.07 -33.93 14.84
N PRO A 53 -20.53 -35.12 15.23
CA PRO A 53 -19.34 -35.22 16.06
C PRO A 53 -18.13 -34.50 15.43
N ARG A 54 -17.31 -33.83 16.27
CA ARG A 54 -16.08 -33.18 15.77
C ARG A 54 -15.11 -34.21 15.19
N CYS A 55 -14.41 -33.78 14.15
CA CYS A 55 -13.33 -34.58 13.57
C CYS A 55 -12.12 -34.58 14.50
N ASN A 56 -11.55 -35.79 14.72
CA ASN A 56 -10.31 -35.98 15.47
C ASN A 56 -9.14 -36.47 14.61
N VAL A 57 -9.38 -36.63 13.28
CA VAL A 57 -8.41 -37.23 12.36
C VAL A 57 -8.27 -36.33 11.15
N ASN A 58 -7.45 -35.38 11.07
CA ASN A 58 -7.29 -34.51 9.91
C ASN A 58 -7.54 -35.23 8.54
N CYS A 59 -8.81 -35.31 8.13
CA CYS A 59 -9.25 -36.13 6.99
C CYS A 59 -8.61 -35.71 5.68
N SER A 60 -8.44 -34.39 5.46
CA SER A 60 -7.87 -33.86 4.23
C SER A 60 -6.39 -34.28 4.05
N ARG A 61 -5.58 -34.17 5.08
CA ARG A 61 -4.18 -34.65 5.04
C ARG A 61 -4.07 -36.15 4.89
N LYS A 62 -4.88 -36.89 5.65
CA LYS A 62 -4.82 -38.35 5.67
C LYS A 62 -5.29 -38.98 4.36
N PHE A 63 -6.42 -38.52 3.84
CA PHE A 63 -7.10 -39.17 2.72
C PHE A 63 -7.05 -38.36 1.42
N GLY A 64 -6.59 -37.10 1.48
CA GLY A 64 -6.49 -36.21 0.31
C GLY A 64 -7.84 -36.00 -0.39
N PRO A 65 -7.90 -36.18 -1.72
CA PRO A 65 -9.15 -35.98 -2.47
C PRO A 65 -10.19 -37.11 -2.28
N ASN A 66 -9.81 -38.25 -1.67
CA ASN A 66 -10.70 -39.41 -1.51
C ASN A 66 -11.75 -39.15 -0.42
N ILE A 67 -12.87 -38.57 -0.82
CA ILE A 67 -13.95 -38.12 0.06
C ILE A 67 -14.66 -39.28 0.78
N ILE A 68 -14.65 -40.49 0.22
CA ILE A 68 -15.36 -41.65 0.80
C ILE A 68 -14.81 -42.00 2.19
N GLN A 69 -13.54 -41.69 2.44
CA GLN A 69 -12.86 -41.96 3.71
C GLN A 69 -12.94 -40.79 4.71
N TRP A 70 -13.54 -39.67 4.33
CA TRP A 70 -13.68 -38.53 5.23
C TRP A 70 -14.79 -38.78 6.27
N CYS A 71 -14.56 -38.33 7.50
CA CYS A 71 -15.63 -38.31 8.51
C CYS A 71 -16.76 -37.37 8.06
N GLN A 72 -17.95 -37.58 8.64
CA GLN A 72 -19.16 -36.85 8.28
C GLN A 72 -18.98 -35.35 8.38
N THR A 73 -18.35 -34.84 9.44
CA THR A 73 -18.10 -33.41 9.64
C THR A 73 -17.22 -32.83 8.53
N CYS A 74 -16.06 -33.43 8.26
CA CYS A 74 -15.17 -32.95 7.21
C CYS A 74 -15.77 -33.09 5.81
N HIS A 75 -16.65 -34.09 5.61
CA HIS A 75 -17.41 -34.25 4.38
C HIS A 75 -18.38 -33.09 4.16
N VAL A 76 -19.11 -32.65 5.21
CA VAL A 76 -20.00 -31.49 5.14
C VAL A 76 -19.18 -30.23 4.84
N TRP A 77 -18.08 -29.98 5.56
CA TRP A 77 -17.20 -28.84 5.28
C TRP A 77 -16.72 -28.81 3.84
N LYS A 78 -16.18 -29.90 3.34
CA LYS A 78 -15.69 -30.00 1.97
C LYS A 78 -16.81 -29.66 0.98
N ARG A 79 -17.96 -30.31 1.10
CA ARG A 79 -19.10 -30.13 0.21
C ARG A 79 -19.59 -28.67 0.20
N GLU A 80 -19.72 -28.06 1.39
CA GLU A 80 -20.20 -26.68 1.48
C GLU A 80 -19.17 -25.69 0.92
N LEU A 81 -17.88 -25.87 1.25
CA LEU A 81 -16.82 -25.01 0.69
C LEU A 81 -16.71 -25.16 -0.85
N GLU A 82 -16.90 -26.36 -1.39
CA GLU A 82 -16.87 -26.59 -2.83
C GLU A 82 -18.05 -25.93 -3.57
N LYS A 83 -19.20 -25.75 -2.94
CA LYS A 83 -20.34 -25.00 -3.51
C LYS A 83 -20.01 -23.55 -3.76
N HIS A 84 -19.16 -22.95 -2.96
CA HIS A 84 -18.73 -21.55 -3.11
C HIS A 84 -17.55 -21.36 -4.06
N LYS A 85 -17.15 -22.40 -4.80
CA LYS A 85 -16.17 -22.25 -5.89
C LYS A 85 -16.83 -21.73 -7.14
N ARG A 86 -16.35 -20.59 -7.65
CA ARG A 86 -16.79 -20.08 -8.95
C ARG A 86 -16.39 -20.99 -10.12
N ASN A 87 -15.24 -21.65 -10.02
CA ASN A 87 -14.77 -22.60 -11.02
C ASN A 87 -14.73 -24.01 -10.43
N ALA A 88 -15.71 -24.83 -10.75
CA ALA A 88 -15.80 -26.21 -10.30
C ALA A 88 -14.59 -27.07 -10.70
N ASN A 89 -13.93 -26.72 -11.81
CA ASN A 89 -12.74 -27.44 -12.32
C ASN A 89 -11.45 -27.05 -11.60
N GLN A 90 -11.49 -26.08 -10.68
CA GLN A 90 -10.30 -25.70 -9.91
C GLN A 90 -9.91 -26.81 -8.95
N ASN A 91 -8.73 -27.40 -9.19
CA ASN A 91 -8.19 -28.42 -8.30
C ASN A 91 -7.78 -27.82 -6.95
N THR A 92 -8.34 -28.36 -5.88
CA THR A 92 -7.93 -28.04 -4.51
C THR A 92 -6.92 -29.08 -4.03
N PHE A 93 -5.81 -28.61 -3.48
CA PHE A 93 -4.79 -29.51 -2.91
C PHE A 93 -5.15 -29.91 -1.48
N TRP A 94 -6.17 -30.75 -1.33
CA TRP A 94 -6.72 -31.16 -0.02
C TRP A 94 -5.66 -31.66 0.96
N LYS A 95 -4.60 -32.33 0.51
CA LYS A 95 -3.48 -32.76 1.36
C LYS A 95 -2.69 -31.62 2.02
N LYS A 96 -2.84 -30.41 1.54
CA LYS A 96 -2.17 -29.21 2.05
C LYS A 96 -3.05 -28.40 3.03
N ILE A 97 -4.28 -28.84 3.26
CA ILE A 97 -5.29 -28.20 4.08
C ILE A 97 -5.47 -28.99 5.37
N ASP A 98 -5.64 -28.32 6.49
CA ASP A 98 -5.94 -28.95 7.77
C ASP A 98 -7.45 -28.91 8.02
N SER A 99 -8.18 -29.95 7.59
CA SER A 99 -9.63 -30.00 7.71
C SER A 99 -10.13 -30.03 9.17
N ILE A 100 -9.29 -30.42 10.11
CA ILE A 100 -9.60 -30.35 11.55
C ILE A 100 -9.74 -28.89 12.03
N ASP A 101 -9.04 -27.97 11.38
CA ASP A 101 -8.97 -26.57 11.79
C ASP A 101 -9.99 -25.66 11.09
N PHE A 102 -10.84 -26.17 10.21
CA PHE A 102 -11.89 -25.36 9.54
C PHE A 102 -12.77 -24.60 10.54
N ASN A 103 -13.00 -25.15 11.72
CA ASN A 103 -13.77 -24.49 12.76
C ASN A 103 -13.07 -23.30 13.43
N GLN A 104 -11.75 -23.19 13.31
CA GLN A 104 -10.94 -22.24 14.06
C GLN A 104 -10.14 -21.32 13.16
N SER A 105 -9.76 -21.78 11.95
CA SER A 105 -8.86 -21.10 11.06
C SER A 105 -9.54 -20.65 9.77
N LEU A 106 -9.67 -19.34 9.58
CA LEU A 106 -10.11 -18.74 8.32
C LEU A 106 -9.07 -18.96 7.21
N GLU A 107 -7.80 -19.13 7.59
CA GLU A 107 -6.73 -19.44 6.67
C GLU A 107 -6.92 -20.79 6.00
N GLU A 108 -7.26 -21.83 6.78
CA GLU A 108 -7.51 -23.17 6.21
C GLU A 108 -8.69 -23.16 5.25
N ILE A 109 -9.73 -22.34 5.52
CA ILE A 109 -10.84 -22.11 4.60
C ILE A 109 -10.33 -21.42 3.31
N SER A 110 -9.49 -20.40 3.43
CA SER A 110 -8.94 -19.66 2.29
C SER A 110 -8.11 -20.54 1.36
N LYS A 111 -7.39 -21.52 1.89
CA LYS A 111 -6.59 -22.49 1.11
C LYS A 111 -7.43 -23.31 0.12
N VAL A 112 -8.73 -23.42 0.33
CA VAL A 112 -9.63 -24.08 -0.63
C VAL A 112 -9.71 -23.31 -1.94
N TYR A 113 -9.58 -21.99 -1.89
CA TYR A 113 -9.74 -21.07 -3.02
C TYR A 113 -8.41 -20.51 -3.55
N VAL A 114 -7.34 -20.51 -2.74
CA VAL A 114 -6.06 -19.90 -3.07
C VAL A 114 -4.93 -20.92 -2.95
N LYS A 115 -4.47 -21.42 -4.09
CA LYS A 115 -3.43 -22.44 -4.16
C LYS A 115 -2.09 -21.97 -3.61
N ASP A 116 -1.71 -20.73 -3.88
CA ASP A 116 -0.39 -20.19 -3.52
C ASP A 116 -0.20 -19.96 -2.03
N LEU A 117 -1.30 -19.93 -1.23
CA LEU A 117 -1.23 -19.85 0.23
C LEU A 117 -0.47 -21.02 0.89
N TYR A 118 -0.35 -22.14 0.21
CA TYR A 118 0.41 -23.30 0.73
C TYR A 118 1.92 -23.04 0.84
N CYS A 119 2.41 -22.05 0.13
CA CYS A 119 3.84 -21.77 -0.02
C CYS A 119 4.31 -20.56 0.80
N LEU A 120 3.40 -19.80 1.39
CA LEU A 120 3.74 -18.58 2.14
C LEU A 120 4.02 -18.91 3.61
N PRO A 121 5.17 -18.50 4.16
CA PRO A 121 5.44 -18.59 5.59
C PRO A 121 4.40 -17.78 6.37
N GLY A 122 3.66 -18.46 7.25
CA GLY A 122 2.62 -17.83 8.07
C GLY A 122 1.26 -17.66 7.40
N GLY A 123 1.06 -18.20 6.17
CA GLY A 123 -0.25 -18.42 5.52
C GLY A 123 -1.21 -17.26 5.39
N THR A 124 -0.78 -16.05 5.66
CA THR A 124 -1.64 -14.87 5.69
C THR A 124 -1.93 -14.35 4.29
N LEU A 125 -3.18 -13.96 4.03
CA LEU A 125 -3.60 -13.24 2.81
C LEU A 125 -3.01 -11.81 2.80
N ARG A 126 -1.68 -11.70 2.87
CA ARG A 126 -0.95 -10.42 2.84
C ARG A 126 -0.43 -10.05 1.45
N ASP A 127 -0.49 -10.96 0.51
CA ASP A 127 -0.15 -10.69 -0.88
C ASP A 127 -1.41 -10.40 -1.68
N LEU A 128 -1.39 -9.29 -2.44
CA LEU A 128 -2.53 -8.90 -3.27
C LEU A 128 -2.89 -9.97 -4.30
N GLY A 129 -1.92 -10.70 -4.85
CA GLY A 129 -2.19 -11.78 -5.80
C GLY A 129 -3.03 -12.89 -5.19
N SER A 130 -2.74 -13.28 -3.94
CA SER A 130 -3.52 -14.26 -3.18
C SER A 130 -4.93 -13.74 -2.88
N ILE A 131 -5.08 -12.47 -2.50
CA ILE A 131 -6.38 -11.82 -2.27
C ILE A 131 -7.21 -11.80 -3.56
N LEU A 132 -6.63 -11.39 -4.68
CA LEU A 132 -7.32 -11.37 -5.98
C LEU A 132 -7.71 -12.78 -6.43
N SER A 133 -6.86 -13.79 -6.14
CA SER A 133 -7.19 -15.20 -6.39
C SER A 133 -8.37 -15.66 -5.54
N LEU A 134 -8.42 -15.24 -4.26
CA LEU A 134 -9.57 -15.53 -3.39
C LEU A 134 -10.86 -14.92 -3.95
N PHE A 135 -10.84 -13.65 -4.34
CA PHE A 135 -11.99 -12.97 -4.94
C PHE A 135 -12.47 -13.60 -6.24
N ARG A 136 -11.54 -14.06 -7.07
CA ARG A 136 -11.86 -14.75 -8.34
C ARG A 136 -12.47 -16.12 -8.14
N ASN A 137 -12.03 -16.86 -7.11
CA ASN A 137 -12.32 -18.29 -6.98
C ASN A 137 -13.44 -18.60 -5.99
N CYS A 138 -13.79 -17.66 -5.09
CA CYS A 138 -14.86 -17.81 -4.10
C CYS A 138 -16.02 -16.87 -4.44
N ASP A 139 -17.22 -17.41 -4.65
CA ASP A 139 -18.42 -16.66 -5.02
C ASP A 139 -19.00 -15.81 -3.88
N SER A 140 -18.66 -16.14 -2.63
CA SER A 140 -19.04 -15.34 -1.46
C SER A 140 -18.48 -13.89 -1.53
N PHE A 141 -17.45 -13.65 -2.35
CA PHE A 141 -16.94 -12.31 -2.61
C PHE A 141 -17.61 -11.72 -3.86
N CYS A 142 -18.58 -10.83 -3.65
CA CYS A 142 -19.36 -10.19 -4.72
C CYS A 142 -18.55 -9.07 -5.41
N ILE A 143 -17.38 -9.38 -5.96
CA ILE A 143 -16.50 -8.43 -6.65
C ILE A 143 -16.50 -8.71 -8.15
N ASP A 144 -16.50 -7.64 -8.94
CA ASP A 144 -16.43 -7.70 -10.39
C ASP A 144 -15.15 -8.39 -10.86
N ASN A 145 -15.29 -9.51 -11.56
CA ASN A 145 -14.17 -10.30 -12.05
C ASN A 145 -13.30 -9.52 -13.05
N GLN A 146 -13.88 -8.64 -13.88
CA GLN A 146 -13.10 -7.83 -14.81
C GLN A 146 -12.17 -6.88 -14.08
N LEU A 147 -12.64 -6.29 -12.97
CA LEU A 147 -11.81 -5.46 -12.11
C LEU A 147 -10.68 -6.26 -11.45
N VAL A 148 -10.99 -7.46 -10.94
CA VAL A 148 -10.00 -8.37 -10.34
C VAL A 148 -8.93 -8.76 -11.37
N ASP A 149 -9.35 -9.14 -12.59
CA ASP A 149 -8.45 -9.53 -13.67
C ASP A 149 -7.54 -8.39 -14.09
N TYR A 150 -8.09 -7.18 -14.21
CA TYR A 150 -7.32 -6.00 -14.57
C TYR A 150 -6.26 -5.64 -13.51
N ILE A 151 -6.63 -5.69 -12.23
CA ILE A 151 -5.68 -5.42 -11.14
C ILE A 151 -4.60 -6.50 -11.11
N GLN A 152 -4.95 -7.76 -11.33
CA GLN A 152 -3.99 -8.86 -11.39
C GLN A 152 -3.01 -8.71 -12.55
N GLU A 153 -3.48 -8.33 -13.73
CA GLU A 153 -2.61 -8.07 -14.89
C GLU A 153 -1.67 -6.89 -14.61
N THR A 154 -2.20 -5.81 -14.07
CA THR A 154 -1.44 -4.62 -13.69
C THR A 154 -0.35 -4.96 -12.67
N ARG A 155 -0.71 -5.69 -11.60
CA ARG A 155 0.25 -6.16 -10.59
C ARG A 155 1.34 -7.03 -11.22
N ASN A 156 0.99 -7.96 -12.08
CA ASN A 156 1.96 -8.84 -12.73
C ASN A 156 2.89 -8.07 -13.65
N ARG A 157 2.37 -7.14 -14.45
CA ARG A 157 3.15 -6.31 -15.38
C ARG A 157 4.17 -5.43 -14.68
N TYR A 158 3.76 -4.75 -13.59
CA TYR A 158 4.59 -3.72 -12.96
C TYR A 158 5.36 -4.20 -11.73
N PHE A 159 5.02 -5.33 -11.12
CA PHE A 159 5.67 -5.79 -9.90
C PHE A 159 6.27 -7.20 -10.00
N ALA A 160 5.60 -8.15 -10.64
CA ALA A 160 6.13 -9.50 -10.72
C ALA A 160 7.30 -9.66 -11.71
N HIS A 161 7.38 -8.78 -12.72
CA HIS A 161 8.33 -8.89 -13.83
C HIS A 161 9.03 -7.56 -14.19
N ASN A 162 8.83 -6.50 -13.41
CA ASN A 162 9.44 -5.19 -13.69
C ASN A 162 10.73 -5.00 -12.90
N TYR A 163 11.83 -5.53 -13.42
CA TYR A 163 13.16 -5.36 -12.83
C TYR A 163 13.71 -3.92 -12.94
N ALA A 164 13.15 -3.10 -13.82
CA ALA A 164 13.60 -1.73 -14.03
C ALA A 164 13.11 -0.76 -12.94
N LEU A 165 12.14 -1.17 -12.10
CA LEU A 165 11.55 -0.34 -11.03
C LEU A 165 11.04 1.01 -11.54
N LYS A 166 10.49 1.03 -12.78
CA LYS A 166 10.06 2.25 -13.47
C LYS A 166 8.62 2.13 -13.92
N ILE A 167 7.80 3.13 -13.61
CA ILE A 167 6.40 3.24 -14.03
C ILE A 167 6.14 4.65 -14.58
N HIS A 168 5.53 4.74 -15.76
CA HIS A 168 5.12 6.02 -16.32
C HIS A 168 3.93 6.61 -15.55
N THR A 169 3.85 7.95 -15.51
CA THR A 169 2.80 8.69 -14.79
C THR A 169 1.38 8.29 -15.21
N VAL A 170 1.17 7.99 -16.49
CA VAL A 170 -0.12 7.49 -17.02
C VAL A 170 -0.46 6.13 -16.39
N ASP A 171 0.52 5.24 -16.31
CA ASP A 171 0.31 3.89 -15.75
C ASP A 171 0.15 3.93 -14.23
N LYS A 172 0.91 4.76 -13.51
CA LYS A 172 0.67 5.05 -12.09
C LYS A 172 -0.78 5.46 -11.86
N SER A 173 -1.24 6.44 -12.63
CA SER A 173 -2.61 6.96 -12.49
C SER A 173 -3.66 5.88 -12.75
N LYS A 174 -3.46 5.02 -13.75
CA LYS A 174 -4.35 3.88 -14.01
C LYS A 174 -4.35 2.91 -12.83
N CYS A 175 -3.17 2.48 -12.37
CA CYS A 175 -3.04 1.54 -11.25
C CYS A 175 -3.78 2.06 -10.01
N ILE A 176 -3.50 3.28 -9.58
CA ILE A 176 -4.12 3.86 -8.39
C ILE A 176 -5.64 4.01 -8.55
N LYS A 177 -6.14 4.42 -9.74
CA LYS A 177 -7.58 4.49 -10.01
C LYS A 177 -8.28 3.14 -9.89
N PHE A 178 -7.64 2.04 -10.31
CA PHE A 178 -8.23 0.70 -10.15
C PHE A 178 -8.23 0.24 -8.69
N LEU A 179 -7.18 0.55 -7.91
CA LEU A 179 -7.18 0.28 -6.47
C LEU A 179 -8.28 1.07 -5.76
N ILE A 180 -8.48 2.34 -6.11
CA ILE A 180 -9.60 3.15 -5.61
C ILE A 180 -10.94 2.51 -5.99
N LYS A 181 -11.11 2.09 -7.25
CA LYS A 181 -12.35 1.44 -7.72
C LYS A 181 -12.63 0.14 -6.95
N LEU A 182 -11.59 -0.65 -6.64
CA LEU A 182 -11.72 -1.85 -5.81
C LEU A 182 -12.22 -1.51 -4.41
N LEU A 183 -11.63 -0.53 -3.75
CA LEU A 183 -12.05 -0.12 -2.40
C LEU A 183 -13.41 0.58 -2.37
N GLN A 184 -13.90 1.06 -3.52
CA GLN A 184 -15.24 1.64 -3.68
C GLN A 184 -16.31 0.60 -4.02
N ALA A 185 -15.96 -0.69 -4.23
CA ALA A 185 -16.95 -1.74 -4.40
C ALA A 185 -17.89 -1.78 -3.18
N ALA A 186 -19.19 -2.01 -3.43
CA ALA A 186 -20.27 -1.72 -2.46
C ALA A 186 -19.98 -2.27 -1.04
N ASP A 187 -19.63 -3.54 -0.92
CA ASP A 187 -19.42 -4.17 0.39
C ASP A 187 -18.07 -3.79 1.03
N ILE A 188 -17.03 -3.53 0.23
CA ILE A 188 -15.71 -3.11 0.71
C ILE A 188 -15.79 -1.69 1.26
N SER A 189 -16.45 -0.78 0.55
CA SER A 189 -16.55 0.64 0.89
C SER A 189 -17.21 0.92 2.25
N THR A 190 -17.95 -0.04 2.78
CA THR A 190 -18.59 0.04 4.10
C THR A 190 -17.62 -0.22 5.25
N THR A 191 -16.42 -0.79 4.98
CA THR A 191 -15.42 -1.07 6.02
C THR A 191 -14.67 0.19 6.45
N GLY A 192 -14.35 0.29 7.75
CA GLY A 192 -13.60 1.42 8.29
C GLY A 192 -12.20 1.53 7.69
N SER A 193 -11.55 0.39 7.45
CA SER A 193 -10.23 0.32 6.85
C SER A 193 -10.20 0.83 5.40
N ALA A 194 -11.21 0.51 4.57
CA ALA A 194 -11.32 1.03 3.20
C ALA A 194 -11.56 2.55 3.19
N GLN A 195 -12.41 3.06 4.09
CA GLN A 195 -12.67 4.49 4.23
C GLN A 195 -11.42 5.29 4.60
N GLN A 196 -10.55 4.74 5.46
CA GLN A 196 -9.26 5.35 5.82
C GLN A 196 -8.22 5.27 4.69
N ALA A 197 -8.27 4.23 3.86
CA ALA A 197 -7.35 4.01 2.76
C ALA A 197 -7.64 4.91 1.54
N LEU A 198 -8.91 5.16 1.23
CA LEU A 198 -9.33 5.94 0.05
C LEU A 198 -8.68 7.33 -0.04
N PRO A 199 -8.61 8.17 1.03
CA PRO A 199 -7.91 9.44 0.99
C PRO A 199 -6.41 9.28 0.67
N LYS A 200 -5.75 8.27 1.25
CA LYS A 200 -4.33 7.97 1.00
C LYS A 200 -4.09 7.66 -0.48
N LEU A 201 -4.91 6.80 -1.08
CA LEU A 201 -4.82 6.48 -2.51
C LEU A 201 -5.10 7.71 -3.40
N ARG A 202 -6.08 8.55 -3.05
CA ARG A 202 -6.34 9.79 -3.81
C ARG A 202 -5.17 10.75 -3.76
N ASN A 203 -4.50 10.87 -2.62
CA ASN A 203 -3.30 11.69 -2.50
C ASN A 203 -2.17 11.19 -3.42
N LEU A 204 -2.02 9.88 -3.62
CA LEU A 204 -1.01 9.33 -4.54
C LEU A 204 -1.23 9.73 -6.01
N LEU A 205 -2.46 10.04 -6.43
CA LEU A 205 -2.74 10.54 -7.78
C LEU A 205 -2.14 11.92 -8.04
N ILE A 206 -2.10 12.78 -7.03
CA ILE A 206 -1.64 14.18 -7.13
C ILE A 206 -0.22 14.40 -6.64
N THR A 207 0.34 13.43 -5.91
CA THR A 207 1.70 13.54 -5.35
C THR A 207 2.74 13.39 -6.46
N VAL A 208 3.58 14.41 -6.59
CA VAL A 208 4.67 14.45 -7.58
C VAL A 208 5.99 13.94 -6.99
N SER A 209 6.19 14.11 -5.68
CA SER A 209 7.38 13.63 -4.97
C SER A 209 7.00 12.78 -3.76
N ILE A 210 7.77 11.72 -3.53
CA ILE A 210 7.51 10.74 -2.46
C ILE A 210 8.16 11.20 -1.16
N THR A 211 7.41 11.09 -0.06
CA THR A 211 7.95 11.32 1.29
C THR A 211 8.76 10.10 1.75
N ALA A 212 9.68 10.31 2.71
CA ALA A 212 10.47 9.22 3.29
C ALA A 212 9.60 8.11 3.91
N GLU A 213 8.46 8.47 4.48
CA GLU A 213 7.49 7.53 5.06
C GLU A 213 6.87 6.62 3.98
N ILE A 214 6.44 7.20 2.85
CA ILE A 214 5.90 6.44 1.72
C ILE A 214 6.97 5.48 1.16
N ALA A 215 8.22 5.93 1.05
CA ALA A 215 9.32 5.12 0.56
C ALA A 215 9.61 3.92 1.49
N GLN A 216 9.58 4.11 2.82
CA GLN A 216 9.81 3.03 3.76
C GLN A 216 8.69 1.98 3.74
N ASN A 217 7.43 2.41 3.76
CA ASN A 217 6.28 1.51 3.68
C ASN A 217 6.25 0.72 2.36
N ALA A 218 6.65 1.35 1.25
CA ALA A 218 6.78 0.67 -0.03
C ALA A 218 7.88 -0.41 -0.02
N LYS A 219 9.01 -0.13 0.62
CA LYS A 219 10.11 -1.09 0.79
C LYS A 219 9.66 -2.35 1.52
N ASP A 220 8.94 -2.19 2.63
CA ASP A 220 8.44 -3.30 3.44
C ASP A 220 7.42 -4.15 2.64
N THR A 221 6.56 -3.50 1.86
CA THR A 221 5.58 -4.18 0.99
C THR A 221 6.26 -4.97 -0.13
N LEU A 222 7.25 -4.38 -0.77
CA LEU A 222 8.01 -5.06 -1.83
C LEU A 222 8.73 -6.29 -1.28
N ALA A 223 9.31 -6.21 -0.09
CA ALA A 223 9.95 -7.33 0.59
C ALA A 223 8.95 -8.49 0.80
N ILE A 224 7.71 -8.21 1.21
CA ILE A 224 6.66 -9.21 1.40
C ILE A 224 6.22 -9.81 0.05
N GLN A 225 6.05 -9.00 -0.99
CA GLN A 225 5.54 -9.47 -2.27
C GLN A 225 6.58 -10.23 -3.11
N MET A 226 7.87 -9.95 -2.91
CA MET A 226 8.96 -10.60 -3.65
C MET A 226 9.47 -11.89 -2.98
N ASN A 227 9.25 -12.08 -1.67
CA ASN A 227 9.77 -13.22 -0.90
C ASN A 227 9.28 -14.62 -1.35
N GLY A 228 8.39 -14.69 -2.34
CA GLY A 228 7.81 -15.98 -2.76
C GLY A 228 8.60 -16.76 -3.80
N LYS A 229 9.51 -16.17 -4.60
CA LYS A 229 10.10 -16.87 -5.76
C LYS A 229 11.56 -16.58 -6.13
N HIS A 230 12.22 -15.52 -5.63
CA HIS A 230 13.57 -15.14 -6.08
C HIS A 230 14.38 -14.46 -4.98
N MET A 231 14.87 -15.22 -4.01
CA MET A 231 15.72 -14.69 -2.92
C MET A 231 17.00 -13.99 -3.44
N ASP A 232 17.63 -14.52 -4.50
CA ASP A 232 18.89 -13.98 -5.03
C ASP A 232 18.70 -12.63 -5.75
N ASN A 233 17.59 -12.47 -6.47
CA ASN A 233 17.25 -11.20 -7.13
C ASN A 233 16.73 -10.14 -6.14
N LEU A 234 16.25 -10.56 -4.96
CA LEU A 234 15.76 -9.66 -3.91
C LEU A 234 16.89 -8.82 -3.30
N GLU A 235 18.04 -9.43 -3.04
CA GLU A 235 19.20 -8.73 -2.47
C GLU A 235 19.80 -7.73 -3.47
N GLU A 236 19.74 -8.01 -4.75
CA GLU A 236 20.19 -7.09 -5.80
C GLU A 236 19.20 -5.93 -5.95
N ALA A 237 17.90 -6.20 -6.06
CA ALA A 237 16.85 -5.17 -6.09
C ALA A 237 16.85 -4.30 -4.83
N LYS A 238 17.12 -4.88 -3.65
CA LYS A 238 17.26 -4.15 -2.39
C LYS A 238 18.46 -3.22 -2.42
N ARG A 239 19.62 -3.67 -2.91
CA ARG A 239 20.82 -2.82 -3.07
C ARG A 239 20.59 -1.68 -4.06
N GLU A 240 19.94 -1.94 -5.18
CA GLU A 240 19.57 -0.90 -6.14
C GLU A 240 18.62 0.13 -5.53
N LEU A 241 17.59 -0.33 -4.81
CA LEU A 241 16.65 0.53 -4.09
C LEU A 241 17.37 1.41 -3.05
N GLU A 242 18.29 0.84 -2.28
CA GLU A 242 19.08 1.57 -1.29
C GLU A 242 19.98 2.62 -1.95
N GLN A 243 20.59 2.30 -3.09
CA GLN A 243 21.41 3.25 -3.87
C GLN A 243 20.57 4.37 -4.46
N VAL A 244 19.39 4.08 -4.98
CA VAL A 244 18.47 5.10 -5.53
C VAL A 244 17.97 6.00 -4.40
N TYR A 245 17.58 5.42 -3.26
CA TYR A 245 17.16 6.17 -2.08
C TYR A 245 18.26 7.08 -1.54
N ALA A 246 19.50 6.59 -1.46
CA ALA A 246 20.65 7.41 -1.04
C ALA A 246 20.90 8.58 -2.03
N ARG A 247 20.79 8.34 -3.35
CA ARG A 247 20.89 9.39 -4.37
C ARG A 247 19.79 10.43 -4.23
N MET A 248 18.54 10.02 -4.02
CA MET A 248 17.41 10.92 -3.81
C MET A 248 17.57 11.80 -2.56
N LEU A 249 18.02 11.20 -1.44
CA LEU A 249 18.31 11.96 -0.22
C LEU A 249 19.41 13.00 -0.46
N HIS A 250 20.46 12.64 -1.17
CA HIS A 250 21.55 13.54 -1.49
C HIS A 250 21.07 14.69 -2.37
N GLU A 251 20.27 14.41 -3.38
CA GLU A 251 19.71 15.41 -4.29
C GLU A 251 18.72 16.36 -3.59
N ASN A 252 17.87 15.84 -2.71
CA ASN A 252 16.98 16.65 -1.88
C ASN A 252 17.76 17.57 -0.94
N ARG A 253 18.84 17.09 -0.31
CA ARG A 253 19.73 17.93 0.50
C ARG A 253 20.38 19.02 -0.35
N ARG A 254 20.83 18.67 -1.56
CA ARG A 254 21.40 19.65 -2.53
C ARG A 254 20.38 20.70 -2.93
N LYS A 255 19.15 20.32 -3.27
CA LYS A 255 18.05 21.26 -3.60
C LYS A 255 17.72 22.18 -2.42
N GLN A 256 17.65 21.65 -1.20
CA GLN A 256 17.45 22.45 0.01
C GLN A 256 18.60 23.42 0.27
N MET A 257 19.85 23.01 0.07
CA MET A 257 21.01 23.90 0.20
C MET A 257 20.97 25.02 -0.83
N LEU A 258 20.69 24.72 -2.11
CA LEU A 258 20.56 25.70 -3.18
C LEU A 258 19.41 26.70 -2.89
N PHE A 259 18.27 26.19 -2.41
CA PHE A 259 17.13 27.04 -2.01
C PHE A 259 17.53 27.98 -0.88
N ARG A 260 18.18 27.46 0.19
CA ARG A 260 18.68 28.30 1.30
C ARG A 260 19.70 29.34 0.84
N GLN A 261 20.57 28.96 -0.10
CA GLN A 261 21.55 29.89 -0.68
C GLN A 261 20.87 30.99 -1.49
N ARG A 262 19.90 30.66 -2.34
CA ARG A 262 19.10 31.64 -3.10
C ARG A 262 18.32 32.55 -2.19
N LEU A 263 17.69 32.03 -1.14
CA LEU A 263 16.98 32.81 -0.15
C LEU A 263 17.90 33.78 0.59
N ARG A 264 19.11 33.35 0.98
CA ARG A 264 20.11 34.24 1.60
C ARG A 264 20.54 35.36 0.64
N THR A 265 20.72 35.05 -0.64
CA THR A 265 21.07 36.05 -1.66
C THR A 265 19.94 37.06 -1.84
N LEU A 266 18.70 36.61 -1.91
CA LEU A 266 17.51 37.45 -2.00
C LEU A 266 17.34 38.36 -0.78
N LEU A 267 17.53 37.83 0.42
CA LEU A 267 17.48 38.60 1.68
C LEU A 267 18.58 39.68 1.71
N LYS A 268 19.82 39.36 1.25
CA LYS A 268 20.86 40.36 1.14
C LYS A 268 20.49 41.45 0.13
N PHE A 269 19.93 41.09 -1.00
CA PHE A 269 19.48 42.05 -2.00
C PHE A 269 18.38 42.98 -1.48
N ILE A 270 17.37 42.44 -0.76
CA ILE A 270 16.33 43.24 -0.11
C ILE A 270 16.95 44.17 0.93
N PHE A 271 17.90 43.69 1.73
CA PHE A 271 18.60 44.49 2.73
C PHE A 271 19.35 45.67 2.08
N TYR A 272 20.05 45.44 0.99
CA TYR A 272 20.71 46.55 0.25
C TYR A 272 19.74 47.56 -0.35
N LEU A 273 18.60 47.08 -0.89
CA LEU A 273 17.55 47.97 -1.40
C LEU A 273 16.95 48.84 -0.30
N THR A 274 16.68 48.26 0.86
CA THR A 274 16.17 49.04 2.00
C THR A 274 17.15 50.04 2.54
N LEU A 275 18.45 49.67 2.55
CA LEU A 275 19.52 50.60 2.95
C LEU A 275 19.64 51.77 1.99
N ILE A 276 19.63 51.52 0.65
CA ILE A 276 19.66 52.57 -0.38
C ILE A 276 18.41 53.46 -0.24
N ALA A 277 17.24 52.91 -0.09
CA ALA A 277 16.02 53.66 0.09
C ALA A 277 16.08 54.56 1.34
N SER A 278 16.62 54.03 2.47
CA SER A 278 16.80 54.85 3.69
C SER A 278 17.79 56.02 3.51
N ILE A 279 18.88 55.77 2.76
CA ILE A 279 19.83 56.83 2.45
C ILE A 279 19.19 57.93 1.55
N LEU A 280 18.47 57.52 0.50
CA LEU A 280 17.79 58.43 -0.39
C LEU A 280 16.68 59.21 0.33
N TYR A 281 15.96 58.60 1.25
CA TYR A 281 14.96 59.28 2.07
C TYR A 281 15.60 60.23 3.06
N GLY A 282 16.71 59.88 3.71
CA GLY A 282 17.47 60.75 4.62
C GLY A 282 18.11 61.96 3.92
N ILE A 283 18.45 61.89 2.63
CA ILE A 283 18.97 63.01 1.86
C ILE A 283 17.86 64.01 1.52
N ASN A 284 16.63 63.58 1.34
CA ASN A 284 15.50 64.44 0.97
C ASN A 284 14.79 65.13 2.17
N THR A 285 15.07 64.75 3.40
CA THR A 285 14.56 65.42 4.60
C THR A 285 15.57 66.50 5.02
N LYS A 286 15.42 67.73 4.53
CA LYS A 286 16.06 68.92 5.14
C LYS A 286 15.63 69.01 6.60
N PRO A 287 16.55 69.21 7.56
CA PRO A 287 16.19 69.42 8.93
C PRO A 287 15.49 70.79 9.01
N SER A 288 14.18 70.80 9.10
CA SER A 288 13.46 71.98 9.61
C SER A 288 13.67 71.98 11.13
N ASP A 289 14.27 73.06 11.61
CA ASP A 289 14.51 73.35 13.01
C ASP A 289 13.21 73.18 13.87
N VAL A 290 13.13 72.08 14.57
CA VAL A 290 12.17 71.95 15.67
C VAL A 290 12.96 71.56 16.91
N ILE A 291 13.17 72.58 17.76
CA ILE A 291 13.70 72.38 19.11
C ILE A 291 12.63 71.63 19.92
N PRO A 292 12.90 70.45 20.42
CA PRO A 292 11.97 69.79 21.37
C PRO A 292 12.29 70.29 22.77
N THR A 293 11.30 70.94 23.39
CA THR A 293 11.24 71.20 24.82
C THR A 293 11.17 69.88 25.58
N ILE A 294 12.17 69.59 26.39
CA ILE A 294 12.21 68.41 27.27
C ILE A 294 11.27 68.74 28.46
N SER A 295 10.28 67.87 28.63
CA SER A 295 9.51 67.80 29.89
C SER A 295 9.18 66.34 30.20
N GLY A 296 9.78 65.88 31.26
CA GLY A 296 9.13 65.11 32.33
C GLY A 296 8.92 63.59 32.13
N ASN A 297 9.70 62.87 32.90
CA ASN A 297 9.35 61.69 33.72
C ASN A 297 8.35 60.64 33.18
N GLY A 298 8.85 59.42 33.07
CA GLY A 298 8.02 58.22 32.99
C GLY A 298 8.84 56.97 33.24
N HIS A 299 8.80 56.51 34.47
CA HIS A 299 9.25 55.17 34.91
C HIS A 299 8.56 54.08 34.08
N PHE A 300 9.32 53.13 33.60
CA PHE A 300 8.81 51.83 33.18
C PHE A 300 9.50 50.72 33.97
N ASP A 301 8.73 50.09 34.85
CA ASP A 301 9.05 48.80 35.48
C ASP A 301 8.83 47.67 34.49
N PHE A 302 9.81 46.77 34.41
CA PHE A 302 9.64 45.45 33.84
C PHE A 302 9.39 44.44 34.96
N SER A 303 8.27 43.75 34.88
CA SER A 303 8.01 42.47 35.53
C SER A 303 7.65 41.42 34.47
#